data_7fef39b76550d892b6a894768129ffeb
#
_entry.id   7fef39b76550d892b6a894768129ffeb
#
_cell.length_a   1.000
_cell.length_b   1.000
_cell.length_c   1.000
_cell.angle_alpha   90.00
_cell.angle_beta   90.00
_cell.angle_gamma   90.00
#
_symmetry.space_group_name_H-M   'P 1'
#
loop_
_entity.id
_entity.type
_entity.pdbx_description
1 polymer ?
#
loop_
_entity_poly.entity_id
_entity_poly.type
_entity_poly.pdbx_seq_one_letter_code
_entity_poly.pdbx_strand_id
1 'polypeptide(L)'
;MDISLKLANDAVRDGIDYALLTPHHMNGVYLNHKKAVIQQTQEFQMELDRHKIPLKVFPGQEVRINGDLLTALDQDDILFADEGGQYLMLEFPDDDIPNYTSNMIYELMQRGIIPVIVHPERNTKIMKQPDILYDLLNKGCLSQITAGSYVGIFGHKVQKFSKQLIQSGQVYIFASDAHNLPNRKYEMTNAFAKLGNEFGNDYVSKFNENAKRIINGDNILSNDFSKIKTHLFHFFK
;
A
#
# COMPACT_ATOMS: atom_id res chain seq x y z
N MET A 1 23.35 -0.49 -6.10
CA MET A 1 23.68 -0.88 -4.73
C MET A 1 23.85 0.32 -3.77
N ASP A 2 24.77 1.27 -3.98
CA ASP A 2 25.00 2.38 -3.04
C ASP A 2 23.76 3.24 -2.72
N ILE A 3 22.92 3.50 -3.71
CA ILE A 3 21.66 4.26 -3.49
C ILE A 3 20.70 3.45 -2.63
N SER A 4 20.58 2.15 -2.86
CA SER A 4 19.71 1.26 -2.08
C SER A 4 20.16 1.14 -0.64
N LEU A 5 21.47 1.06 -0.37
CA LEU A 5 22.02 1.04 0.99
C LEU A 5 21.80 2.37 1.73
N LYS A 6 21.89 3.51 1.01
CA LYS A 6 21.54 4.82 1.59
C LYS A 6 20.07 4.89 1.95
N LEU A 7 19.19 4.38 1.08
CA LEU A 7 17.74 4.33 1.33
C LEU A 7 17.43 3.41 2.52
N ALA A 8 18.10 2.26 2.64
CA ALA A 8 17.94 1.35 3.77
C ALA A 8 18.39 2.00 5.11
N ASN A 9 19.49 2.75 5.11
CA ASN A 9 19.88 3.52 6.29
C ASN A 9 18.87 4.60 6.66
N ASP A 10 18.22 5.22 5.67
CA ASP A 10 17.14 6.19 5.91
C ASP A 10 15.92 5.51 6.52
N ALA A 11 15.55 4.30 6.06
CA ALA A 11 14.51 3.48 6.66
C ALA A 11 14.74 3.22 8.14
N VAL A 12 15.97 2.77 8.50
CA VAL A 12 16.34 2.51 9.89
C VAL A 12 16.29 3.79 10.73
N ARG A 13 16.72 4.93 10.19
CA ARG A 13 16.62 6.23 10.88
C ARG A 13 15.17 6.67 11.10
N ASP A 14 14.28 6.29 10.21
CA ASP A 14 12.83 6.53 10.33
C ASP A 14 12.12 5.47 11.22
N GLY A 15 12.88 4.61 11.93
CA GLY A 15 12.36 3.63 12.88
C GLY A 15 11.77 2.37 12.25
N ILE A 16 12.21 2.01 11.04
CA ILE A 16 11.74 0.82 10.32
C ILE A 16 12.73 -0.32 10.55
N ASP A 17 12.28 -1.42 11.13
CA ASP A 17 13.05 -2.63 11.35
C ASP A 17 12.79 -3.70 10.28
N TYR A 18 11.61 -3.69 9.68
CA TYR A 18 11.12 -4.67 8.71
C TYR A 18 10.51 -3.97 7.50
N ALA A 19 10.87 -4.39 6.29
CA ALA A 19 10.32 -3.81 5.06
C ALA A 19 9.96 -4.90 4.04
N LEU A 20 8.72 -4.83 3.52
CA LEU A 20 8.32 -5.56 2.34
C LEU A 20 8.76 -4.77 1.11
N LEU A 21 9.60 -5.36 0.27
CA LEU A 21 10.04 -4.75 -0.98
C LEU A 21 9.05 -5.12 -2.08
N THR A 22 8.34 -4.12 -2.60
CA THR A 22 7.25 -4.30 -3.56
C THR A 22 7.55 -3.60 -4.89
N PRO A 23 8.53 -4.07 -5.69
CA PRO A 23 8.76 -3.49 -7.00
C PRO A 23 7.50 -3.61 -7.86
N HIS A 24 7.26 -2.60 -8.70
CA HIS A 24 6.14 -2.62 -9.65
C HIS A 24 6.21 -3.84 -10.56
N HIS A 25 5.07 -4.50 -10.77
CA HIS A 25 4.92 -5.62 -11.68
C HIS A 25 3.74 -5.39 -12.62
N MET A 26 3.92 -5.72 -13.92
CA MET A 26 2.90 -5.69 -14.96
C MET A 26 2.29 -4.30 -15.23
N ASN A 27 3.00 -3.21 -14.96
CA ASN A 27 2.48 -1.84 -15.12
C ASN A 27 2.73 -1.23 -16.52
N GLY A 28 3.20 -2.02 -17.48
CA GLY A 28 3.52 -1.58 -18.85
C GLY A 28 4.95 -1.02 -19.01
N VAL A 29 5.64 -0.73 -17.89
CA VAL A 29 7.03 -0.25 -17.84
C VAL A 29 7.93 -1.27 -17.17
N TYR A 30 7.47 -1.82 -16.06
CA TYR A 30 8.22 -2.77 -15.24
C TYR A 30 7.56 -4.14 -15.24
N LEU A 31 8.42 -5.15 -15.42
CA LEU A 31 8.07 -6.56 -15.34
C LEU A 31 9.08 -7.24 -14.42
N ASN A 32 8.74 -7.32 -13.14
CA ASN A 32 9.57 -7.90 -12.09
C ASN A 32 9.01 -9.26 -11.68
N HIS A 33 9.47 -10.33 -12.36
CA HIS A 33 9.00 -11.69 -12.13
C HIS A 33 9.32 -12.19 -10.71
N LYS A 34 8.43 -12.99 -10.12
CA LYS A 34 8.49 -13.54 -8.77
C LYS A 34 9.87 -14.08 -8.41
N LYS A 35 10.45 -14.97 -9.24
CA LYS A 35 11.75 -15.60 -8.97
C LYS A 35 12.89 -14.58 -8.89
N ALA A 36 12.88 -13.59 -9.78
CA ALA A 36 13.90 -12.55 -9.81
C ALA A 36 13.78 -11.64 -8.58
N VAL A 37 12.56 -11.28 -8.16
CA VAL A 37 12.34 -10.46 -6.96
C VAL A 37 12.82 -11.19 -5.71
N ILE A 38 12.52 -12.48 -5.55
CA ILE A 38 12.99 -13.28 -4.42
C ILE A 38 14.53 -13.29 -4.38
N GLN A 39 15.17 -13.61 -5.50
CA GLN A 39 16.63 -13.65 -5.58
C GLN A 39 17.25 -12.29 -5.24
N GLN A 40 16.77 -11.20 -5.85
CA GLN A 40 17.31 -9.86 -5.62
C GLN A 40 17.09 -9.40 -4.17
N THR A 41 15.98 -9.77 -3.54
CA THR A 41 15.72 -9.47 -2.13
C THR A 41 16.70 -10.20 -1.22
N GLN A 42 17.00 -11.48 -1.51
CA GLN A 42 18.01 -12.25 -0.75
C GLN A 42 19.42 -11.65 -0.91
N GLU A 43 19.81 -11.31 -2.13
CA GLU A 43 21.09 -10.64 -2.41
C GLU A 43 21.17 -9.29 -1.68
N PHE A 44 20.09 -8.52 -1.66
CA PHE A 44 20.04 -7.24 -0.95
C PHE A 44 20.12 -7.43 0.57
N GLN A 45 19.47 -8.45 1.15
CA GLN A 45 19.61 -8.76 2.58
C GLN A 45 21.06 -9.09 2.94
N MET A 46 21.77 -9.87 2.11
CA MET A 46 23.20 -10.17 2.35
C MET A 46 24.05 -8.88 2.34
N GLU A 47 23.74 -7.92 1.46
CA GLU A 47 24.43 -6.63 1.46
C GLU A 47 24.11 -5.78 2.70
N LEU A 48 22.86 -5.78 3.16
CA LEU A 48 22.46 -5.12 4.42
C LEU A 48 23.24 -5.70 5.61
N ASP A 49 23.32 -7.02 5.70
CA ASP A 49 24.04 -7.73 6.78
C ASP A 49 25.54 -7.41 6.73
N ARG A 50 26.14 -7.39 5.52
CA ARG A 50 27.56 -7.04 5.32
C ARG A 50 27.88 -5.62 5.78
N HIS A 51 26.95 -4.69 5.53
CA HIS A 51 27.08 -3.28 5.92
C HIS A 51 26.56 -2.99 7.34
N LYS A 52 26.12 -4.02 8.08
CA LYS A 52 25.59 -3.92 9.44
C LYS A 52 24.39 -2.96 9.53
N ILE A 53 23.55 -2.92 8.50
CA ILE A 53 22.30 -2.16 8.48
C ILE A 53 21.21 -3.04 9.08
N PRO A 54 20.64 -2.69 10.25
CA PRO A 54 19.68 -3.56 10.96
C PRO A 54 18.27 -3.45 10.38
N LEU A 55 18.12 -3.72 9.08
CA LEU A 55 16.86 -3.76 8.36
C LEU A 55 16.65 -5.18 7.83
N LYS A 56 15.50 -5.78 8.16
CA LYS A 56 15.06 -7.04 7.57
C LYS A 56 14.13 -6.77 6.40
N VAL A 57 14.42 -7.39 5.24
CA VAL A 57 13.65 -7.21 4.02
C VAL A 57 12.99 -8.49 3.56
N PHE A 58 11.76 -8.37 3.03
CA PHE A 58 10.95 -9.47 2.52
C PHE A 58 10.56 -9.18 1.06
N PRO A 59 10.48 -10.23 0.22
CA PRO A 59 10.07 -10.06 -1.18
C PRO A 59 8.54 -9.91 -1.27
N GLY A 60 8.08 -8.98 -2.09
CA GLY A 60 6.69 -8.79 -2.49
C GLY A 60 6.64 -8.17 -3.88
N GLN A 61 5.47 -7.84 -4.35
CA GLN A 61 5.25 -7.10 -5.59
C GLN A 61 4.11 -6.10 -5.41
N GLU A 62 4.23 -4.94 -6.04
CA GLU A 62 3.10 -4.05 -6.30
C GLU A 62 2.59 -4.33 -7.71
N VAL A 63 1.44 -5.02 -7.78
CA VAL A 63 0.93 -5.58 -9.03
C VAL A 63 -0.11 -4.65 -9.64
N ARG A 64 0.15 -4.20 -10.86
CA ARG A 64 -0.81 -3.40 -11.62
C ARG A 64 -1.98 -4.26 -12.10
N ILE A 65 -3.20 -3.85 -11.80
CA ILE A 65 -4.39 -4.50 -12.35
C ILE A 65 -4.40 -4.41 -13.89
N ASN A 66 -4.46 -5.55 -14.55
CA ASN A 66 -4.56 -5.67 -16.00
C ASN A 66 -5.24 -6.98 -16.40
N GLY A 67 -5.47 -7.19 -17.70
CA GLY A 67 -6.15 -8.38 -18.21
C GLY A 67 -5.40 -9.70 -18.00
N ASP A 68 -4.08 -9.67 -17.82
CA ASP A 68 -3.23 -10.85 -17.68
C ASP A 68 -3.00 -11.28 -16.23
N LEU A 69 -3.55 -10.55 -15.25
CA LEU A 69 -3.30 -10.80 -13.81
C LEU A 69 -3.69 -12.22 -13.39
N LEU A 70 -4.84 -12.74 -13.82
CA LEU A 70 -5.27 -14.10 -13.48
C LEU A 70 -4.35 -15.16 -14.12
N THR A 71 -3.88 -14.92 -15.33
CA THR A 71 -2.92 -15.79 -16.00
C THR A 71 -1.57 -15.80 -15.26
N ALA A 72 -1.09 -14.64 -14.80
CA ALA A 72 0.15 -14.55 -14.04
C ALA A 72 0.03 -15.27 -12.66
N LEU A 73 -1.15 -15.22 -12.03
CA LEU A 73 -1.43 -16.02 -10.83
C LEU A 73 -1.39 -17.52 -11.12
N ASP A 74 -2.02 -17.96 -12.21
CA ASP A 74 -2.04 -19.38 -12.60
C ASP A 74 -0.63 -19.90 -12.98
N GLN A 75 0.26 -19.01 -13.40
CA GLN A 75 1.67 -19.30 -13.72
C GLN A 75 2.61 -19.18 -12.52
N ASP A 76 2.09 -18.92 -11.32
CA ASP A 76 2.87 -18.69 -10.08
C ASP A 76 3.90 -17.56 -10.22
N ASP A 77 3.57 -16.48 -10.94
CA ASP A 77 4.47 -15.32 -11.15
C ASP A 77 4.15 -14.11 -10.27
N ILE A 78 3.20 -14.24 -9.35
CA ILE A 78 2.80 -13.17 -8.43
C ILE A 78 3.35 -13.43 -7.04
N LEU A 79 3.93 -12.40 -6.41
CA LEU A 79 4.28 -12.35 -5.00
C LEU A 79 3.23 -11.59 -4.22
N PHE A 80 2.80 -12.20 -3.15
CA PHE A 80 1.89 -11.62 -2.18
C PHE A 80 2.65 -10.87 -1.08
N ALA A 81 1.94 -10.16 -0.23
CA ALA A 81 2.54 -9.53 0.95
C ALA A 81 2.91 -10.57 2.02
N ASP A 82 2.25 -11.70 2.01
CA ASP A 82 2.44 -12.85 2.91
C ASP A 82 2.87 -14.11 2.16
N GLU A 83 3.49 -15.04 2.86
CA GLU A 83 3.92 -16.34 2.28
C GLU A 83 2.74 -17.26 1.95
N GLY A 84 1.59 -17.08 2.62
CA GLY A 84 0.37 -17.86 2.42
C GLY A 84 -0.40 -17.54 1.14
N GLY A 85 -0.11 -16.41 0.49
CA GLY A 85 -0.75 -16.00 -0.76
C GLY A 85 -2.14 -15.37 -0.56
N GLN A 86 -2.38 -14.77 0.60
CA GLN A 86 -3.67 -14.18 0.94
C GLN A 86 -3.79 -12.71 0.54
N TYR A 87 -2.74 -11.88 0.73
CA TYR A 87 -2.80 -10.44 0.55
C TYR A 87 -2.05 -9.99 -0.70
N LEU A 88 -2.78 -9.52 -1.72
CA LEU A 88 -2.23 -9.00 -2.96
C LEU A 88 -2.16 -7.49 -2.94
N MET A 89 -0.95 -6.90 -3.02
CA MET A 89 -0.79 -5.45 -3.17
C MET A 89 -1.19 -5.04 -4.58
N LEU A 90 -2.39 -4.47 -4.75
CA LEU A 90 -3.02 -4.20 -6.04
C LEU A 90 -3.00 -2.71 -6.37
N GLU A 91 -2.33 -2.36 -7.48
CA GLU A 91 -2.21 -1.00 -7.97
C GLU A 91 -3.20 -0.72 -9.11
N PHE A 92 -3.88 0.42 -9.05
CA PHE A 92 -4.66 0.96 -10.17
C PHE A 92 -3.82 1.92 -11.02
N PRO A 93 -4.19 2.16 -12.30
CA PRO A 93 -3.70 3.32 -13.04
C PRO A 93 -3.91 4.62 -12.28
N ASP A 94 -3.00 5.59 -12.45
CA ASP A 94 -3.00 6.84 -11.65
C ASP A 94 -4.29 7.66 -11.75
N ASP A 95 -4.98 7.55 -12.88
CA ASP A 95 -6.13 8.38 -13.24
C ASP A 95 -7.40 7.60 -13.59
N ASP A 96 -7.35 6.26 -13.53
CA ASP A 96 -8.47 5.42 -13.91
C ASP A 96 -8.70 4.23 -12.97
N ILE A 97 -9.92 3.70 -13.05
CA ILE A 97 -10.33 2.41 -12.51
C ILE A 97 -10.93 1.62 -13.68
N PRO A 98 -10.25 0.58 -14.16
CA PRO A 98 -10.68 -0.18 -15.32
C PRO A 98 -12.09 -0.76 -15.16
N ASN A 99 -12.87 -0.79 -16.24
CA ASN A 99 -14.26 -1.27 -16.18
C ASN A 99 -14.39 -2.73 -15.73
N TYR A 100 -13.35 -3.55 -15.94
CA TYR A 100 -13.30 -4.96 -15.51
C TYR A 100 -12.90 -5.14 -14.04
N THR A 101 -12.57 -4.06 -13.31
CA THR A 101 -12.12 -4.13 -11.91
C THR A 101 -13.07 -4.95 -11.03
N SER A 102 -14.38 -4.73 -11.15
CA SER A 102 -15.37 -5.44 -10.33
C SER A 102 -15.32 -6.96 -10.51
N ASN A 103 -15.16 -7.41 -11.75
CA ASN A 103 -15.05 -8.84 -12.07
C ASN A 103 -13.69 -9.39 -11.61
N MET A 104 -12.61 -8.63 -11.80
CA MET A 104 -11.27 -9.03 -11.33
C MET A 104 -11.26 -9.21 -9.81
N ILE A 105 -11.80 -8.25 -9.04
CA ILE A 105 -11.91 -8.36 -7.58
C ILE A 105 -12.72 -9.61 -7.19
N TYR A 106 -13.85 -9.87 -7.86
CA TYR A 106 -14.64 -11.06 -7.60
C TYR A 106 -13.82 -12.35 -7.83
N GLU A 107 -13.11 -12.48 -8.94
CA GLU A 107 -12.27 -13.63 -9.26
C GLU A 107 -11.13 -13.84 -8.25
N LEU A 108 -10.48 -12.75 -7.81
CA LEU A 108 -9.46 -12.79 -6.76
C LEU A 108 -10.04 -13.31 -5.44
N MET A 109 -11.19 -12.76 -5.02
CA MET A 109 -11.85 -13.17 -3.78
C MET A 109 -12.32 -14.64 -3.81
N GLN A 110 -12.80 -15.14 -4.97
CA GLN A 110 -13.14 -16.56 -5.13
C GLN A 110 -11.93 -17.49 -4.96
N ARG A 111 -10.73 -17.02 -5.21
CA ARG A 111 -9.46 -17.72 -5.00
C ARG A 111 -8.92 -17.56 -3.57
N GLY A 112 -9.65 -16.88 -2.67
CA GLY A 112 -9.22 -16.57 -1.30
C GLY A 112 -8.19 -15.44 -1.22
N ILE A 113 -8.00 -14.68 -2.31
CA ILE A 113 -7.04 -13.58 -2.38
C ILE A 113 -7.74 -12.28 -1.99
N ILE A 114 -7.18 -11.56 -1.02
CA ILE A 114 -7.67 -10.27 -0.55
C ILE A 114 -6.83 -9.15 -1.19
N PRO A 115 -7.39 -8.36 -2.12
CA PRO A 115 -6.67 -7.23 -2.68
C PRO A 115 -6.50 -6.11 -1.66
N VAL A 116 -5.27 -5.66 -1.48
CA VAL A 116 -4.92 -4.45 -0.74
C VAL A 116 -4.72 -3.34 -1.76
N ILE A 117 -5.67 -2.43 -1.87
CA ILE A 117 -5.59 -1.31 -2.82
C ILE A 117 -4.52 -0.35 -2.32
N VAL A 118 -3.43 -0.22 -3.08
CA VAL A 118 -2.31 0.63 -2.71
C VAL A 118 -2.56 2.08 -3.13
N HIS A 119 -2.13 3.01 -2.30
CA HIS A 119 -2.17 4.47 -2.48
C HIS A 119 -3.43 5.03 -3.22
N PRO A 120 -4.67 4.62 -2.84
CA PRO A 120 -5.90 5.12 -3.45
C PRO A 120 -6.05 6.65 -3.32
N GLU A 121 -5.38 7.26 -2.35
CA GLU A 121 -5.39 8.70 -2.11
C GLU A 121 -4.67 9.50 -3.22
N ARG A 122 -3.89 8.83 -4.07
CA ARG A 122 -3.21 9.45 -5.23
C ARG A 122 -3.93 9.18 -6.55
N ASN A 123 -4.88 8.27 -6.58
CA ASN A 123 -5.68 8.00 -7.78
C ASN A 123 -6.69 9.12 -8.02
N THR A 124 -6.58 9.80 -9.17
CA THR A 124 -7.40 10.99 -9.45
C THR A 124 -8.88 10.68 -9.64
N LYS A 125 -9.23 9.47 -10.08
CA LYS A 125 -10.62 9.03 -10.23
C LYS A 125 -11.26 8.75 -8.87
N ILE A 126 -10.54 8.08 -7.96
CA ILE A 126 -11.00 7.84 -6.57
C ILE A 126 -11.13 9.18 -5.83
N MET A 127 -10.17 10.10 -5.99
CA MET A 127 -10.28 11.44 -5.39
C MET A 127 -11.52 12.22 -5.84
N LYS A 128 -11.94 12.05 -7.09
CA LYS A 128 -13.15 12.69 -7.64
C LYS A 128 -14.44 11.97 -7.24
N GLN A 129 -14.36 10.66 -7.08
CA GLN A 129 -15.48 9.76 -6.79
C GLN A 129 -15.11 8.79 -5.65
N PRO A 130 -15.06 9.26 -4.38
CA PRO A 130 -14.59 8.46 -3.24
C PRO A 130 -15.40 7.18 -2.99
N ASP A 131 -16.66 7.15 -3.41
CA ASP A 131 -17.51 5.98 -3.30
C ASP A 131 -16.95 4.76 -4.03
N ILE A 132 -16.06 4.94 -5.01
CA ILE A 132 -15.36 3.83 -5.68
C ILE A 132 -14.56 3.00 -4.68
N LEU A 133 -13.76 3.64 -3.81
CA LEU A 133 -13.00 2.92 -2.79
C LEU A 133 -13.94 2.27 -1.77
N TYR A 134 -14.95 3.01 -1.31
CA TYR A 134 -15.96 2.47 -0.40
C TYR A 134 -16.60 1.18 -0.95
N ASP A 135 -16.96 1.16 -2.24
CA ASP A 135 -17.58 -0.01 -2.88
C ASP A 135 -16.59 -1.19 -3.02
N LEU A 136 -15.29 -0.92 -3.24
CA LEU A 136 -14.24 -1.94 -3.24
C LEU A 136 -14.05 -2.55 -1.84
N LEU A 137 -14.05 -1.73 -0.79
CA LEU A 137 -13.95 -2.21 0.59
C LEU A 137 -15.17 -3.06 0.99
N ASN A 138 -16.38 -2.69 0.55
CA ASN A 138 -17.59 -3.51 0.74
C ASN A 138 -17.51 -4.87 0.04
N LYS A 139 -16.67 -5.02 -0.97
CA LYS A 139 -16.39 -6.30 -1.63
C LYS A 139 -15.31 -7.12 -0.93
N GLY A 140 -14.76 -6.62 0.17
CA GLY A 140 -13.74 -7.30 0.96
C GLY A 140 -12.29 -6.86 0.67
N CYS A 141 -12.07 -5.87 -0.22
CA CYS A 141 -10.74 -5.29 -0.39
C CYS A 141 -10.30 -4.55 0.88
N LEU A 142 -8.99 -4.38 1.02
CA LEU A 142 -8.38 -3.49 2.00
C LEU A 142 -7.80 -2.27 1.28
N SER A 143 -7.32 -1.29 2.04
CA SER A 143 -6.58 -0.16 1.48
C SER A 143 -5.36 0.21 2.32
N GLN A 144 -4.35 0.67 1.62
CA GLN A 144 -3.09 1.16 2.15
C GLN A 144 -2.84 2.56 1.62
N ILE A 145 -2.58 3.54 2.48
CA ILE A 145 -2.16 4.87 2.04
C ILE A 145 -0.67 5.12 2.28
N THR A 146 -0.10 6.05 1.53
CA THR A 146 1.30 6.43 1.67
C THR A 146 1.47 7.37 2.86
N ALA A 147 2.45 7.09 3.73
CA ALA A 147 2.81 7.96 4.86
C ALA A 147 3.12 9.40 4.40
N GLY A 148 3.92 9.54 3.31
CA GLY A 148 4.21 10.84 2.70
C GLY A 148 2.97 11.60 2.21
N SER A 149 1.94 10.89 1.73
CA SER A 149 0.66 11.51 1.35
C SER A 149 -0.01 12.16 2.55
N TYR A 150 -0.07 11.43 3.66
CA TYR A 150 -0.73 11.91 4.87
C TYR A 150 0.01 13.07 5.56
N VAL A 151 1.34 13.12 5.47
CA VAL A 151 2.12 14.26 6.00
C VAL A 151 2.24 15.43 5.02
N GLY A 152 1.81 15.28 3.74
CA GLY A 152 1.68 16.39 2.80
C GLY A 152 2.75 16.48 1.73
N ILE A 153 3.64 15.47 1.58
CA ILE A 153 4.70 15.45 0.55
C ILE A 153 4.11 15.54 -0.86
N PHE A 154 2.94 14.95 -1.09
CA PHE A 154 2.25 14.96 -2.39
C PHE A 154 1.24 16.11 -2.54
N GLY A 155 1.34 17.12 -1.68
CA GLY A 155 0.52 18.33 -1.73
C GLY A 155 -0.79 18.26 -0.94
N HIS A 156 -1.38 19.44 -0.74
CA HIS A 156 -2.50 19.62 0.20
C HIS A 156 -3.77 18.83 -0.18
N LYS A 157 -4.05 18.66 -1.47
CA LYS A 157 -5.24 17.89 -1.92
C LYS A 157 -5.14 16.43 -1.51
N VAL A 158 -3.98 15.81 -1.76
CA VAL A 158 -3.70 14.42 -1.40
C VAL A 158 -3.70 14.26 0.12
N GLN A 159 -3.05 15.16 0.84
CA GLN A 159 -3.03 15.18 2.31
C GLN A 159 -4.43 15.23 2.92
N LYS A 160 -5.26 16.16 2.43
CA LYS A 160 -6.65 16.31 2.88
C LYS A 160 -7.46 15.04 2.62
N PHE A 161 -7.30 14.44 1.44
CA PHE A 161 -8.01 13.23 1.08
C PHE A 161 -7.53 12.03 1.89
N SER A 162 -6.22 11.87 2.13
CA SER A 162 -5.67 10.87 3.05
C SER A 162 -6.31 10.94 4.45
N LYS A 163 -6.43 12.16 4.99
CA LYS A 163 -7.10 12.38 6.27
C LYS A 163 -8.58 11.98 6.24
N GLN A 164 -9.31 12.31 5.17
CA GLN A 164 -10.71 11.94 5.01
C GLN A 164 -10.89 10.41 4.95
N LEU A 165 -10.01 9.70 4.26
CA LEU A 165 -10.00 8.24 4.19
C LEU A 165 -9.78 7.61 5.57
N ILE A 166 -8.83 8.14 6.37
CA ILE A 166 -8.62 7.68 7.76
C ILE A 166 -9.86 7.95 8.62
N GLN A 167 -10.42 9.17 8.56
CA GLN A 167 -11.60 9.56 9.32
C GLN A 167 -12.83 8.71 9.03
N SER A 168 -12.96 8.25 7.79
CA SER A 168 -14.06 7.38 7.36
C SER A 168 -13.83 5.90 7.63
N GLY A 169 -12.71 5.52 8.27
CA GLY A 169 -12.34 4.14 8.57
C GLY A 169 -11.90 3.33 7.33
N GLN A 170 -11.68 3.98 6.21
CA GLN A 170 -11.37 3.32 4.94
C GLN A 170 -9.89 2.96 4.75
N VAL A 171 -9.03 3.15 5.77
CA VAL A 171 -7.60 2.85 5.72
C VAL A 171 -7.24 1.83 6.79
N TYR A 172 -6.42 0.85 6.42
CA TYR A 172 -6.01 -0.23 7.30
C TYR A 172 -4.55 -0.16 7.72
N ILE A 173 -3.67 0.36 6.85
CA ILE A 173 -2.22 0.44 7.07
C ILE A 173 -1.62 1.66 6.37
N PHE A 174 -0.42 2.07 6.83
CA PHE A 174 0.49 2.91 6.08
C PHE A 174 1.54 2.09 5.33
N ALA A 175 2.03 2.65 4.20
CA ALA A 175 3.29 2.27 3.58
C ALA A 175 4.18 3.50 3.40
N SER A 176 5.48 3.29 3.34
CA SER A 176 6.41 4.37 3.00
C SER A 176 6.32 4.76 1.55
N ASP A 177 6.20 3.77 0.67
CA ASP A 177 6.27 3.91 -0.78
C ASP A 177 7.54 4.70 -1.18
N ALA A 178 8.64 4.44 -0.45
CA ALA A 178 9.91 5.11 -0.65
C ALA A 178 10.60 4.60 -1.91
N HIS A 179 11.10 5.51 -2.74
CA HIS A 179 11.73 5.16 -4.01
C HIS A 179 13.12 5.77 -4.16
N ASN A 180 13.35 6.96 -3.61
CA ASN A 180 14.61 7.67 -3.78
C ASN A 180 14.77 8.77 -2.74
N LEU A 181 16.04 9.23 -2.57
CA LEU A 181 16.39 10.38 -1.77
C LEU A 181 16.75 11.55 -2.70
N PRO A 182 16.35 12.79 -2.35
CA PRO A 182 15.63 13.21 -1.15
C PRO A 182 14.10 13.23 -1.32
N ASN A 183 13.56 12.98 -2.51
CA ASN A 183 12.18 13.36 -2.88
C ASN A 183 11.10 12.39 -2.38
N ARG A 184 11.34 11.06 -2.47
CA ARG A 184 10.41 10.02 -2.05
C ARG A 184 11.06 9.15 -0.98
N LYS A 185 11.45 9.78 0.12
CA LYS A 185 12.04 9.15 1.31
C LYS A 185 10.97 8.59 2.26
N TYR A 186 11.43 7.98 3.34
CA TYR A 186 10.57 7.51 4.40
C TYR A 186 9.98 8.67 5.22
N GLU A 187 8.72 8.52 5.63
CA GLU A 187 7.98 9.46 6.49
C GLU A 187 7.09 8.71 7.50
N MET A 188 7.45 7.48 7.85
CA MET A 188 6.62 6.62 8.71
C MET A 188 6.53 7.19 10.12
N THR A 189 7.65 7.59 10.73
CA THR A 189 7.67 8.22 12.06
C THR A 189 6.80 9.47 12.12
N ASN A 190 6.90 10.36 11.12
CA ASN A 190 6.10 11.57 11.05
C ASN A 190 4.60 11.27 10.87
N ALA A 191 4.27 10.27 10.03
CA ALA A 191 2.90 9.88 9.79
C ALA A 191 2.26 9.25 11.05
N PHE A 192 2.96 8.38 11.75
CA PHE A 192 2.46 7.78 12.99
C PHE A 192 2.34 8.81 14.12
N ALA A 193 3.29 9.72 14.26
CA ALA A 193 3.19 10.82 15.23
C ALA A 193 1.94 11.69 14.96
N LYS A 194 1.72 12.05 13.68
CA LYS A 194 0.53 12.81 13.27
C LYS A 194 -0.76 12.01 13.50
N LEU A 195 -0.76 10.71 13.18
CA LEU A 195 -1.91 9.81 13.40
C LEU A 195 -2.29 9.77 14.89
N GLY A 196 -1.31 9.58 15.77
CA GLY A 196 -1.51 9.58 17.22
C GLY A 196 -2.08 10.90 17.73
N ASN A 197 -1.57 12.03 17.25
CA ASN A 197 -2.06 13.36 17.62
C ASN A 197 -3.48 13.65 17.11
N GLU A 198 -3.86 13.18 15.93
CA GLU A 198 -5.15 13.50 15.31
C GLU A 198 -6.25 12.49 15.68
N PHE A 199 -5.91 11.21 15.86
CA PHE A 199 -6.88 10.10 16.02
C PHE A 199 -6.66 9.25 17.27
N GLY A 200 -5.55 9.45 17.98
CA GLY A 200 -5.21 8.72 19.21
C GLY A 200 -4.31 7.50 18.96
N ASN A 201 -3.71 7.02 20.05
CA ASN A 201 -2.74 5.91 20.01
C ASN A 201 -3.36 4.57 19.62
N ASP A 202 -4.66 4.38 19.80
CA ASP A 202 -5.36 3.16 19.36
C ASP A 202 -5.29 2.98 17.83
N TYR A 203 -5.38 4.09 17.07
CA TYR A 203 -5.17 4.06 15.62
C TYR A 203 -3.75 3.69 15.26
N VAL A 204 -2.74 4.25 15.95
CA VAL A 204 -1.33 3.90 15.76
C VAL A 204 -1.10 2.41 16.01
N SER A 205 -1.59 1.89 17.13
CA SER A 205 -1.50 0.48 17.49
C SER A 205 -2.17 -0.42 16.45
N LYS A 206 -3.36 -0.04 15.99
CA LYS A 206 -4.13 -0.80 15.01
C LYS A 206 -3.44 -0.85 13.64
N PHE A 207 -2.91 0.25 13.15
CA PHE A 207 -2.19 0.30 11.86
C PHE A 207 -0.92 -0.55 11.90
N ASN A 208 -0.14 -0.47 12.99
CA ASN A 208 1.04 -1.31 13.18
C ASN A 208 0.69 -2.79 13.28
N GLU A 209 -0.36 -3.13 14.01
CA GLU A 209 -0.82 -4.52 14.16
C GLU A 209 -1.32 -5.06 12.82
N ASN A 210 -2.11 -4.30 12.07
CA ASN A 210 -2.58 -4.70 10.75
C ASN A 210 -1.43 -4.91 9.75
N ALA A 211 -0.38 -4.06 9.78
CA ALA A 211 0.80 -4.26 8.95
C ALA A 211 1.48 -5.60 9.24
N LYS A 212 1.64 -5.97 10.53
CA LYS A 212 2.18 -7.28 10.93
C LYS A 212 1.30 -8.43 10.47
N ARG A 213 -0.04 -8.30 10.65
CA ARG A 213 -1.01 -9.32 10.26
C ARG A 213 -1.00 -9.59 8.77
N ILE A 214 -0.93 -8.55 7.94
CA ILE A 214 -0.83 -8.70 6.49
C ILE A 214 0.43 -9.49 6.11
N ILE A 215 1.59 -9.15 6.67
CA ILE A 215 2.86 -9.86 6.37
C ILE A 215 2.84 -11.31 6.85
N ASN A 216 2.15 -11.60 7.95
CA ASN A 216 2.04 -12.95 8.50
C ASN A 216 0.91 -13.80 7.89
N GLY A 217 0.07 -13.22 7.03
CA GLY A 217 -1.13 -13.91 6.51
C GLY A 217 -2.24 -14.07 7.55
N ASP A 218 -2.23 -13.26 8.61
CA ASP A 218 -3.26 -13.27 9.65
C ASP A 218 -4.46 -12.40 9.27
N ASN A 219 -5.64 -12.72 9.81
CA ASN A 219 -6.81 -11.86 9.64
C ASN A 219 -6.57 -10.49 10.27
N ILE A 220 -6.79 -9.42 9.49
CA ILE A 220 -6.63 -8.05 9.97
C ILE A 220 -7.68 -7.66 11.03
N LEU A 221 -7.37 -6.62 11.80
CA LEU A 221 -8.35 -5.95 12.65
C LEU A 221 -9.29 -5.14 11.75
N SER A 222 -10.56 -5.50 11.71
CA SER A 222 -11.57 -4.82 10.90
C SER A 222 -11.79 -3.37 11.34
N ASN A 223 -12.24 -2.55 10.40
CA ASN A 223 -12.71 -1.20 10.63
C ASN A 223 -14.22 -1.15 10.37
N ASP A 224 -14.96 -0.43 11.22
CA ASP A 224 -16.22 0.12 10.77
C ASP A 224 -15.91 1.29 9.85
N PHE A 225 -16.32 1.22 8.60
CA PHE A 225 -16.07 2.27 7.63
C PHE A 225 -17.35 2.84 7.03
N SER A 226 -17.31 4.08 6.63
CA SER A 226 -18.43 4.81 6.07
C SER A 226 -18.01 5.58 4.82
N LYS A 227 -19.00 6.04 4.04
CA LYS A 227 -18.75 6.94 2.92
C LYS A 227 -18.16 8.27 3.41
N ILE A 228 -17.25 8.82 2.63
CA ILE A 228 -16.75 10.17 2.88
C ILE A 228 -17.89 11.16 2.70
N LYS A 229 -18.17 11.95 3.73
CA LYS A 229 -19.18 13.01 3.65
C LYS A 229 -18.69 14.10 2.71
N THR A 230 -19.18 14.12 1.48
CA THR A 230 -19.03 15.27 0.57
C THR A 230 -19.97 16.36 1.06
N HIS A 231 -19.42 17.47 1.58
CA HIS A 231 -20.24 18.66 1.77
C HIS A 231 -20.62 19.19 0.38
N LEU A 232 -21.84 18.85 -0.06
CA LEU A 232 -22.50 19.56 -1.14
C LEU A 232 -22.72 20.99 -0.65
N PHE A 233 -21.88 21.92 -1.10
CA PHE A 233 -22.21 23.32 -1.00
C PHE A 233 -23.46 23.53 -1.87
N HIS A 234 -24.64 23.50 -1.23
CA HIS A 234 -25.83 24.06 -1.84
C HIS A 234 -25.61 25.57 -2.00
N PHE A 235 -25.16 25.97 -3.16
CA PHE A 235 -25.36 27.34 -3.59
C PHE A 235 -26.87 27.51 -3.79
N PHE A 236 -27.58 28.02 -2.79
CA PHE A 236 -28.87 28.59 -3.00
C PHE A 236 -28.67 29.81 -3.92
N LYS A 237 -29.28 29.74 -5.13
CA LYS A 237 -29.49 30.88 -5.99
C LYS A 237 -30.57 31.79 -5.41
#